data_9664a6ab1f61c9962f6e3c61caff7003
#
_entry.id   9664a6ab1f61c9962f6e3c61caff7003
#
_cell.length_a   1.000
_cell.length_b   1.000
_cell.length_c   1.000
_cell.angle_alpha   90.00
_cell.angle_beta   90.00
_cell.angle_gamma   90.00
#
_symmetry.space_group_name_H-M   'P 1'
#
loop_
_entity.id
_entity.type
_entity.pdbx_description
1 polymer ?
#
loop_
_entity_poly.entity_id
_entity_poly.type
_entity_poly.pdbx_seq_one_letter_code
_entity_poly.pdbx_strand_id
1 'polypeptide(L)'
;MAEILQPDGNPSLPRPVTRPWLALLGLTLGVTVTNGFARFAYGLILPAMKTELDWTYAQAGWLNTANAIGYIIGAVLTLLLIGRIAPARLFGFGMVTTTLTLLATGYEATMGWQTFWRIAAGGFGAMSFSTAGVLTARLFPGDARRNALAIAILFG
;
A
#
# COMPACT_ATOMS: atom_id res chain seq x y z
N MET A 1 -35.19 14.25 -20.34
CA MET A 1 -34.03 13.38 -20.45
C MET A 1 -33.03 14.11 -21.34
N ALA A 2 -32.31 15.06 -20.77
CA ALA A 2 -31.35 15.90 -21.46
C ALA A 2 -29.96 15.32 -21.19
N GLU A 3 -29.41 14.70 -22.21
CA GLU A 3 -28.04 14.21 -22.28
C GLU A 3 -27.11 15.42 -22.19
N ILE A 4 -26.41 15.55 -21.07
CA ILE A 4 -25.38 16.59 -20.88
C ILE A 4 -24.16 16.13 -21.68
N LEU A 5 -24.18 16.42 -22.98
CA LEU A 5 -23.00 16.34 -23.84
C LEU A 5 -22.01 17.40 -23.32
N GLN A 6 -20.87 16.93 -22.81
CA GLN A 6 -19.72 17.80 -22.61
C GLN A 6 -19.21 18.26 -24.00
N PRO A 7 -18.68 19.48 -24.13
CA PRO A 7 -18.36 20.10 -25.43
C PRO A 7 -17.35 19.34 -26.27
N ASP A 8 -16.66 18.36 -25.73
CA ASP A 8 -15.56 17.63 -26.40
C ASP A 8 -15.91 16.19 -26.79
N GLY A 9 -17.18 15.75 -26.63
CA GLY A 9 -17.66 14.46 -27.16
C GLY A 9 -16.95 13.19 -26.67
N ASN A 10 -16.08 13.25 -25.63
CA ASN A 10 -15.33 12.12 -25.13
C ASN A 10 -15.80 11.71 -23.72
N PRO A 11 -16.58 10.61 -23.58
CA PRO A 11 -17.23 10.23 -22.32
C PRO A 11 -16.30 9.62 -21.26
N SER A 12 -14.99 9.63 -21.43
CA SER A 12 -14.10 8.79 -20.60
C SER A 12 -12.88 9.46 -19.97
N LEU A 13 -12.72 10.77 -20.03
CA LEU A 13 -11.61 11.38 -19.30
C LEU A 13 -11.95 11.49 -17.82
N PRO A 14 -11.15 10.89 -16.91
CA PRO A 14 -11.33 11.05 -15.47
C PRO A 14 -11.27 12.54 -15.12
N ARG A 15 -12.18 13.01 -14.24
CA ARG A 15 -12.17 14.40 -13.77
C ARG A 15 -10.78 14.76 -13.26
N PRO A 16 -10.18 15.88 -13.72
CA PRO A 16 -8.85 16.26 -13.28
C PRO A 16 -8.87 16.50 -11.76
N VAL A 17 -7.86 15.94 -11.08
CA VAL A 17 -7.68 16.17 -9.65
C VAL A 17 -7.37 17.66 -9.46
N THR A 18 -8.12 18.34 -8.60
CA THR A 18 -7.99 19.80 -8.39
C THR A 18 -6.61 20.20 -7.85
N ARG A 19 -5.93 19.32 -7.12
CA ARG A 19 -4.59 19.56 -6.55
C ARG A 19 -3.71 18.32 -6.70
N PRO A 20 -3.22 18.00 -7.90
CA PRO A 20 -2.53 16.73 -8.16
C PRO A 20 -1.23 16.57 -7.36
N TRP A 21 -0.49 17.64 -7.10
CA TRP A 21 0.74 17.59 -6.29
C TRP A 21 0.48 17.30 -4.81
N LEU A 22 -0.61 17.82 -4.24
CA LEU A 22 -1.00 17.46 -2.88
C LEU A 22 -1.49 16.02 -2.78
N ALA A 23 -2.20 15.55 -3.80
CA ALA A 23 -2.59 14.14 -3.88
C ALA A 23 -1.35 13.23 -4.00
N LEU A 24 -0.38 13.59 -4.82
CA LEU A 24 0.90 12.88 -4.92
C LEU A 24 1.62 12.84 -3.57
N LEU A 25 1.75 13.97 -2.89
CA LEU A 25 2.36 14.04 -1.56
C LEU A 25 1.67 13.10 -0.58
N GLY A 26 0.33 13.10 -0.54
CA GLY A 26 -0.45 12.20 0.31
C GLY A 26 -0.24 10.72 -0.02
N LEU A 27 -0.20 10.36 -1.31
CA LEU A 27 0.06 8.99 -1.76
C LEU A 27 1.48 8.55 -1.39
N THR A 28 2.48 9.40 -1.62
CA THR A 28 3.88 9.10 -1.30
C THR A 28 4.07 8.93 0.21
N LEU A 29 3.56 9.85 1.02
CA LEU A 29 3.61 9.71 2.48
C LEU A 29 2.90 8.43 2.96
N GLY A 30 1.73 8.12 2.40
CA GLY A 30 1.00 6.90 2.70
C GLY A 30 1.81 5.64 2.39
N VAL A 31 2.40 5.57 1.21
CA VAL A 31 3.26 4.44 0.80
C VAL A 31 4.51 4.36 1.69
N THR A 32 5.14 5.49 2.01
CA THR A 32 6.31 5.52 2.89
C THR A 32 5.98 4.99 4.28
N VAL A 33 4.84 5.35 4.83
CA VAL A 33 4.39 4.84 6.15
C VAL A 33 4.09 3.35 6.08
N THR A 34 3.29 2.90 5.13
CA THR A 34 2.83 1.50 5.07
C THR A 34 3.90 0.51 4.61
N ASN A 35 4.80 0.91 3.73
CA ASN A 35 5.89 0.05 3.24
C ASN A 35 7.23 0.38 3.88
N GLY A 36 7.57 1.65 4.03
CA GLY A 36 8.81 2.10 4.66
C GLY A 36 8.87 1.66 6.13
N PHE A 37 8.02 2.24 6.96
CA PHE A 37 8.02 1.93 8.39
C PHE A 37 7.68 0.48 8.70
N ALA A 38 6.70 -0.12 8.03
CA ALA A 38 6.31 -1.50 8.29
C ALA A 38 7.43 -2.52 8.00
N ARG A 39 8.27 -2.27 7.01
CA ARG A 39 9.37 -3.17 6.64
C ARG A 39 10.68 -2.81 7.33
N PHE A 40 11.09 -1.53 7.27
CA PHE A 40 12.38 -1.10 7.80
C PHE A 40 12.40 -1.04 9.32
N ALA A 41 11.33 -0.52 9.96
CA ALA A 41 11.25 -0.50 11.43
C ALA A 41 11.33 -1.91 12.00
N TYR A 42 10.67 -2.89 11.37
CA TYR A 42 10.78 -4.28 11.81
C TYR A 42 12.22 -4.81 11.71
N GLY A 43 12.93 -4.54 10.63
CA GLY A 43 14.33 -4.94 10.48
C GLY A 43 15.24 -4.38 11.58
N LEU A 44 14.95 -3.16 12.04
CA LEU A 44 15.68 -2.51 13.13
C LEU A 44 15.32 -3.08 14.52
N ILE A 45 14.06 -3.45 14.73
CA ILE A 45 13.59 -3.97 16.01
C ILE A 45 13.87 -5.48 16.13
N LEU A 46 14.03 -6.20 15.03
CA LEU A 46 14.22 -7.64 15.00
C LEU A 46 15.36 -8.16 15.88
N PRO A 47 16.56 -7.54 15.93
CA PRO A 47 17.63 -7.98 16.82
C PRO A 47 17.25 -7.88 18.31
N ALA A 48 16.55 -6.81 18.71
CA ALA A 48 16.07 -6.64 20.06
C ALA A 48 15.00 -7.69 20.41
N MET A 49 13.99 -7.86 19.55
CA MET A 49 12.96 -8.89 19.73
C MET A 49 13.56 -10.30 19.83
N LYS A 50 14.55 -10.62 18.99
CA LYS A 50 15.24 -11.89 19.04
C LYS A 50 15.88 -12.14 20.41
N THR A 51 16.53 -11.13 20.98
CA THR A 51 17.21 -11.23 22.28
C THR A 51 16.22 -11.32 23.43
N GLU A 52 15.17 -10.50 23.42
CA GLU A 52 14.17 -10.44 24.49
C GLU A 52 13.25 -11.68 24.51
N LEU A 53 12.94 -12.25 23.34
CA LEU A 53 12.00 -13.37 23.19
C LEU A 53 12.72 -14.71 23.03
N ASP A 54 14.04 -14.72 23.13
CA ASP A 54 14.90 -15.91 22.94
C ASP A 54 14.62 -16.66 21.61
N TRP A 55 14.36 -15.88 20.54
CA TRP A 55 14.08 -16.44 19.23
C TRP A 55 15.37 -16.84 18.49
N THR A 56 15.25 -17.92 17.73
CA THR A 56 16.29 -18.29 16.76
C THR A 56 16.30 -17.34 15.56
N TYR A 57 17.42 -17.25 14.84
CA TYR A 57 17.48 -16.51 13.57
C TYR A 57 16.47 -17.01 12.53
N ALA A 58 16.17 -18.32 12.53
CA ALA A 58 15.17 -18.91 11.65
C ALA A 58 13.76 -18.40 11.96
N GLN A 59 13.38 -18.30 13.23
CA GLN A 59 12.09 -17.76 13.66
C GLN A 59 11.96 -16.27 13.33
N ALA A 60 12.99 -15.50 13.59
CA ALA A 60 13.03 -14.09 13.25
C ALA A 60 12.94 -13.86 11.72
N GLY A 61 13.69 -14.64 10.93
CA GLY A 61 13.63 -14.60 9.46
C GLY A 61 12.28 -15.04 8.90
N TRP A 62 11.64 -16.03 9.56
CA TRP A 62 10.31 -16.50 9.18
C TRP A 62 9.26 -15.37 9.12
N LEU A 63 9.25 -14.46 10.08
CA LEU A 63 8.29 -13.35 10.11
C LEU A 63 8.44 -12.41 8.92
N ASN A 64 9.66 -12.25 8.41
CA ASN A 64 9.88 -11.48 7.18
C ASN A 64 9.35 -12.24 5.95
N THR A 65 9.56 -13.55 5.91
CA THR A 65 9.00 -14.44 4.86
C THR A 65 7.47 -14.43 4.90
N ALA A 66 6.88 -14.52 6.09
CA ALA A 66 5.44 -14.45 6.29
C ALA A 66 4.85 -13.14 5.73
N ASN A 67 5.50 -12.00 5.99
CA ASN A 67 5.10 -10.72 5.41
C ASN A 67 5.21 -10.72 3.88
N ALA A 68 6.26 -11.32 3.31
CA ALA A 68 6.42 -11.42 1.86
C ALA A 68 5.34 -12.30 1.21
N ILE A 69 4.97 -13.42 1.84
CA ILE A 69 3.85 -14.28 1.40
C ILE A 69 2.56 -13.47 1.40
N GLY A 70 2.28 -12.77 2.50
CA GLY A 70 1.13 -11.87 2.59
C GLY A 70 1.11 -10.84 1.46
N TYR A 71 2.26 -10.24 1.17
CA TYR A 71 2.41 -9.24 0.11
C TYR A 71 2.04 -9.83 -1.27
N ILE A 72 2.49 -11.02 -1.60
CA ILE A 72 2.15 -11.69 -2.87
C ILE A 72 0.63 -11.94 -2.95
N ILE A 73 0.05 -12.49 -1.90
CA ILE A 73 -1.41 -12.73 -1.83
C ILE A 73 -2.18 -11.43 -1.99
N GLY A 74 -1.80 -10.38 -1.27
CA GLY A 74 -2.44 -9.07 -1.33
C GLY A 74 -2.32 -8.40 -2.70
N ALA A 75 -1.18 -8.53 -3.37
CA ALA A 75 -0.99 -8.01 -4.72
C ALA A 75 -1.93 -8.71 -5.73
N VAL A 76 -2.04 -10.04 -5.67
CA VAL A 76 -2.96 -10.80 -6.52
C VAL A 76 -4.41 -10.42 -6.22
N LEU A 77 -4.81 -10.36 -4.95
CA LEU A 77 -6.15 -9.93 -4.57
C LEU A 77 -6.47 -8.52 -5.05
N THR A 78 -5.52 -7.60 -4.94
CA THR A 78 -5.67 -6.23 -5.43
C THR A 78 -5.90 -6.20 -6.94
N LEU A 79 -5.15 -6.99 -7.70
CA LEU A 79 -5.31 -7.10 -9.14
C LEU A 79 -6.71 -7.58 -9.52
N LEU A 80 -7.28 -8.54 -8.79
CA LEU A 80 -8.63 -9.05 -9.00
C LEU A 80 -9.73 -8.04 -8.61
N LEU A 81 -9.46 -7.20 -7.60
CA LEU A 81 -10.42 -6.24 -7.06
C LEU A 81 -10.41 -4.89 -7.78
N ILE A 82 -9.31 -4.48 -8.39
CA ILE A 82 -9.12 -3.14 -8.94
C ILE A 82 -10.08 -2.84 -10.11
N GLY A 83 -10.59 -3.87 -10.77
CA GLY A 83 -11.63 -3.75 -11.81
C GLY A 83 -13.05 -3.58 -11.27
N ARG A 84 -13.27 -3.88 -9.97
CA ARG A 84 -14.59 -3.87 -9.32
C ARG A 84 -14.73 -2.79 -8.28
N ILE A 85 -13.65 -2.38 -7.65
CA ILE A 85 -13.62 -1.40 -6.56
C ILE A 85 -12.71 -0.23 -6.95
N ALA A 86 -13.17 0.99 -6.69
CA ALA A 86 -12.40 2.19 -7.00
C ALA A 86 -11.02 2.15 -6.31
N PRO A 87 -9.91 2.41 -7.03
CA PRO A 87 -8.55 2.35 -6.48
C PRO A 87 -8.36 3.21 -5.21
N ALA A 88 -9.02 4.37 -5.13
CA ALA A 88 -8.95 5.23 -3.94
C ALA A 88 -9.55 4.57 -2.68
N ARG A 89 -10.61 3.77 -2.84
CA ARG A 89 -11.21 3.02 -1.72
C ARG A 89 -10.30 1.87 -1.27
N LEU A 90 -9.71 1.15 -2.23
CA LEU A 90 -8.74 0.09 -1.94
C LEU A 90 -7.50 0.66 -1.25
N PHE A 91 -7.01 1.82 -1.70
CA PHE A 91 -5.88 2.51 -1.07
C PHE A 91 -6.20 2.88 0.39
N GLY A 92 -7.31 3.57 0.63
CA GLY A 92 -7.71 3.97 1.99
C GLY A 92 -7.95 2.77 2.91
N PHE A 93 -8.63 1.74 2.43
CA PHE A 93 -8.84 0.50 3.16
C PHE A 93 -7.50 -0.20 3.48
N GLY A 94 -6.62 -0.34 2.51
CA GLY A 94 -5.29 -0.90 2.70
C GLY A 94 -4.48 -0.12 3.74
N MET A 95 -4.49 1.22 3.70
CA MET A 95 -3.82 2.08 4.67
C MET A 95 -4.31 1.84 6.11
N VAL A 96 -5.62 1.92 6.32
CA VAL A 96 -6.23 1.75 7.66
C VAL A 96 -5.96 0.34 8.18
N THR A 97 -6.19 -0.68 7.37
CA THR A 97 -5.98 -2.07 7.79
C THR A 97 -4.51 -2.39 8.03
N THR A 98 -3.58 -1.87 7.22
CA THR A 98 -2.13 -2.02 7.50
C THR A 98 -1.76 -1.40 8.84
N THR A 99 -2.27 -0.21 9.16
CA THR A 99 -2.02 0.44 10.44
C THR A 99 -2.55 -0.41 11.60
N LEU A 100 -3.79 -0.92 11.49
CA LEU A 100 -4.38 -1.78 12.51
C LEU A 100 -3.61 -3.10 12.68
N THR A 101 -3.15 -3.72 11.59
CA THR A 101 -2.36 -4.95 11.68
C THR A 101 -1.01 -4.71 12.34
N LEU A 102 -0.37 -3.57 12.09
CA LEU A 102 0.88 -3.20 12.76
C LEU A 102 0.68 -2.95 14.27
N LEU A 103 -0.40 -2.27 14.64
CA LEU A 103 -0.74 -2.10 16.07
C LEU A 103 -1.00 -3.45 16.75
N ALA A 104 -1.70 -4.36 16.06
CA ALA A 104 -1.98 -5.69 16.58
C ALA A 104 -0.71 -6.54 16.80
N THR A 105 0.37 -6.33 16.03
CA THR A 105 1.65 -7.03 16.29
C THR A 105 2.26 -6.64 17.64
N GLY A 106 1.96 -5.46 18.17
CA GLY A 106 2.44 -5.02 19.50
C GLY A 106 1.69 -5.61 20.68
N TYR A 107 0.56 -6.30 20.45
CA TYR A 107 -0.28 -6.82 21.53
C TYR A 107 0.26 -8.11 22.16
N GLU A 108 0.79 -9.02 21.35
CA GLU A 108 1.27 -10.32 21.80
C GLU A 108 2.53 -10.75 21.02
N ALA A 109 3.48 -11.36 21.74
CA ALA A 109 4.77 -11.76 21.19
C ALA A 109 4.84 -13.22 20.72
N THR A 110 3.72 -13.98 20.80
CA THR A 110 3.73 -15.38 20.34
C THR A 110 4.00 -15.49 18.85
N MET A 111 4.76 -16.51 18.45
CA MET A 111 5.14 -16.71 17.04
C MET A 111 3.92 -16.84 16.11
N GLY A 112 2.86 -17.52 16.56
CA GLY A 112 1.62 -17.67 15.79
C GLY A 112 0.92 -16.34 15.56
N TRP A 113 0.78 -15.53 16.61
CA TRP A 113 0.22 -14.18 16.55
C TRP A 113 0.99 -13.28 15.60
N GLN A 114 2.29 -13.21 15.77
CA GLN A 114 3.18 -12.43 14.93
C GLN A 114 3.11 -12.86 13.46
N THR A 115 3.12 -14.17 13.18
CA THR A 115 3.02 -14.71 11.82
C THR A 115 1.71 -14.28 11.15
N PHE A 116 0.57 -14.44 11.83
CA PHE A 116 -0.74 -14.06 11.29
C PHE A 116 -0.79 -12.57 10.92
N TRP A 117 -0.43 -11.70 11.84
CA TRP A 117 -0.48 -10.26 11.60
C TRP A 117 0.57 -9.77 10.61
N ARG A 118 1.70 -10.46 10.50
CA ARG A 118 2.70 -10.19 9.46
C ARG A 118 2.20 -10.52 8.06
N ILE A 119 1.51 -11.65 7.90
CA ILE A 119 0.86 -11.98 6.62
C ILE A 119 -0.20 -10.93 6.28
N ALA A 120 -1.05 -10.57 7.23
CA ALA A 120 -2.08 -9.57 7.05
C ALA A 120 -1.48 -8.19 6.68
N ALA A 121 -0.47 -7.72 7.41
CA ALA A 121 0.22 -6.47 7.13
C ALA A 121 0.87 -6.46 5.74
N GLY A 122 1.48 -7.56 5.33
CA GLY A 122 2.00 -7.73 3.97
C GLY A 122 0.92 -7.58 2.91
N GLY A 123 -0.22 -8.25 3.10
CA GLY A 123 -1.34 -8.23 2.15
C GLY A 123 -1.97 -6.85 1.98
N PHE A 124 -2.29 -6.17 3.07
CA PHE A 124 -2.87 -4.84 3.02
C PHE A 124 -1.86 -3.77 2.61
N GLY A 125 -0.57 -3.94 2.94
CA GLY A 125 0.52 -3.11 2.45
C GLY A 125 0.66 -3.19 0.94
N ALA A 126 0.58 -4.40 0.36
CA ALA A 126 0.58 -4.60 -1.09
C ALA A 126 -0.61 -3.93 -1.78
N MET A 127 -1.80 -4.00 -1.15
CA MET A 127 -3.01 -3.32 -1.65
C MET A 127 -2.81 -1.80 -1.73
N SER A 128 -2.29 -1.19 -0.68
CA SER A 128 -1.99 0.26 -0.65
C SER A 128 -0.94 0.63 -1.71
N PHE A 129 0.13 -0.13 -1.80
CA PHE A 129 1.23 0.12 -2.72
C PHE A 129 0.79 0.03 -4.18
N SER A 130 0.10 -1.05 -4.55
CA SER A 130 -0.36 -1.27 -5.93
C SER A 130 -1.39 -0.22 -6.36
N THR A 131 -2.32 0.14 -5.47
CA THR A 131 -3.35 1.15 -5.76
C THR A 131 -2.78 2.56 -5.79
N ALA A 132 -1.75 2.88 -4.99
CA ALA A 132 -1.04 4.15 -5.06
C ALA A 132 -0.42 4.36 -6.45
N GLY A 133 0.23 3.35 -7.02
CA GLY A 133 0.78 3.40 -8.38
C GLY A 133 -0.29 3.71 -9.43
N VAL A 134 -1.44 3.03 -9.36
CA VAL A 134 -2.56 3.27 -10.28
C VAL A 134 -3.14 4.68 -10.12
N LEU A 135 -3.28 5.18 -8.90
CA LEU A 135 -3.76 6.53 -8.64
C LEU A 135 -2.78 7.57 -9.16
N THR A 136 -1.49 7.38 -8.92
CA THR A 136 -0.43 8.29 -9.38
C THR A 136 -0.38 8.38 -10.89
N ALA A 137 -0.51 7.27 -11.60
CA ALA A 137 -0.54 7.24 -13.07
C ALA A 137 -1.72 8.04 -13.69
N ARG A 138 -2.73 8.38 -12.89
CA ARG A 138 -3.92 9.14 -13.32
C ARG A 138 -3.94 10.59 -12.84
N LEU A 139 -2.87 11.08 -12.19
CA LEU A 139 -2.85 12.43 -11.61
C LEU A 139 -2.74 13.53 -12.66
N PHE A 140 -2.04 13.28 -13.78
CA PHE A 140 -1.80 14.27 -14.83
C PHE A 140 -2.30 13.74 -16.18
N PRO A 141 -3.62 13.75 -16.43
CA PRO A 141 -4.18 13.25 -17.69
C PRO A 141 -3.62 14.03 -18.88
N GLY A 142 -3.09 13.33 -19.89
CA GLY A 142 -2.53 13.94 -21.10
C GLY A 142 -1.09 14.45 -21.00
N ASP A 143 -0.48 14.45 -19.81
CA ASP A 143 0.92 14.87 -19.61
C ASP A 143 1.79 13.68 -19.17
N ALA A 144 2.33 12.96 -20.16
CA ALA A 144 3.17 11.78 -19.91
C ALA A 144 4.44 12.11 -19.09
N ARG A 145 5.02 13.31 -19.27
CA ARG A 145 6.23 13.72 -18.55
C ARG A 145 5.95 13.92 -17.06
N ARG A 146 4.85 14.61 -16.73
CA ARG A 146 4.45 14.81 -15.32
C ARG A 146 4.02 13.51 -14.66
N ASN A 147 3.33 12.62 -15.38
CA ASN A 147 3.00 11.30 -14.86
C ASN A 147 4.26 10.46 -14.58
N ALA A 148 5.24 10.45 -15.49
CA ALA A 148 6.50 9.76 -15.27
C ALA A 148 7.26 10.31 -14.04
N LEU A 149 7.30 11.65 -13.88
CA LEU A 149 7.88 12.29 -12.72
C LEU A 149 7.14 11.92 -11.42
N ALA A 150 5.81 11.91 -11.45
CA ALA A 150 5.00 11.54 -10.29
C ALA A 150 5.25 10.08 -9.86
N ILE A 151 5.35 9.16 -10.83
CA ILE A 151 5.67 7.76 -10.57
C ILE A 151 7.09 7.62 -9.99
N ALA A 152 8.06 8.36 -10.54
CA ALA A 152 9.42 8.39 -10.00
C ALA A 152 9.46 8.91 -8.56
N ILE A 153 8.71 9.95 -8.22
CA ILE A 153 8.61 10.47 -6.84
C ILE A 153 7.94 9.46 -5.90
N LEU A 154 6.95 8.71 -6.39
CA LEU A 154 6.25 7.73 -5.56
C LEU A 154 7.14 6.53 -5.18
N PHE A 155 7.98 6.07 -6.10
CA PHE A 155 8.75 4.83 -5.97
C PHE A 155 10.27 5.03 -5.80
N GLY A 156 10.79 6.24 -6.05
CA GLY A 156 12.20 6.61 -5.90
C GLY A 156 12.54 7.13 -4.55
#